data_e1f8c06f37c2d89aa34d35f1cf4c927d
#
_entry.id   e1f8c06f37c2d89aa34d35f1cf4c927d
#
_cell.length_a   1.000
_cell.length_b   1.000
_cell.length_c   1.000
_cell.angle_alpha   90.00
_cell.angle_beta   90.00
_cell.angle_gamma   90.00
#
_symmetry.space_group_name_H-M   'P 1'
#
loop_
_entity.id
_entity.type
_entity.pdbx_description
1 polymer ?
#
loop_
_entity_poly.entity_id
_entity_poly.type
_entity_poly.pdbx_seq_one_letter_code
_entity_poly.pdbx_strand_id
1 'polypeptide(L)'
;MTNNRKLAVWLLTVSTLIIVLIVYGGWVRLTRSGLSIVEWNVVTGVVPPQGADAWESEFAKYRQTPEYQIVNFGMPLEEFKFIYYMEFGHRLVGRITGLLFVGPLFYFL
;
A
#
# COMPACT_ATOMS: atom_id res chain seq x y z
N MET A 1 27.92 -13.48 -13.64
CA MET A 1 26.66 -14.14 -13.29
C MET A 1 25.95 -14.58 -14.57
N THR A 2 25.57 -15.84 -14.64
CA THR A 2 24.84 -16.36 -15.81
C THR A 2 23.42 -15.82 -15.86
N ASN A 3 22.79 -15.83 -17.05
CA ASN A 3 21.40 -15.43 -17.20
C ASN A 3 20.46 -16.31 -16.36
N ASN A 4 20.75 -17.61 -16.26
CA ASN A 4 19.94 -18.51 -15.43
C ASN A 4 19.98 -18.14 -13.95
N ARG A 5 21.14 -17.73 -13.44
CA ARG A 5 21.28 -17.29 -12.07
C ARG A 5 20.55 -15.96 -11.83
N LYS A 6 20.70 -15.02 -12.75
CA LYS A 6 19.97 -13.74 -12.68
C LYS A 6 18.46 -13.96 -12.70
N LEU A 7 18.00 -14.85 -13.58
CA LEU A 7 16.58 -15.17 -13.67
C LEU A 7 16.06 -15.78 -12.36
N ALA A 8 16.83 -16.72 -11.77
CA ALA A 8 16.46 -17.35 -10.51
C ALA A 8 16.38 -16.33 -9.37
N VAL A 9 17.37 -15.43 -9.27
CA VAL A 9 17.38 -14.37 -8.25
C VAL A 9 16.16 -13.46 -8.40
N TRP A 10 15.85 -13.04 -9.64
CA TRP A 10 14.68 -12.21 -9.92
C TRP A 10 13.39 -12.90 -9.53
N LEU A 11 13.18 -14.14 -9.95
CA LEU A 11 11.95 -14.87 -9.65
C LEU A 11 11.80 -15.11 -8.15
N LEU A 12 12.87 -15.44 -7.45
CA LEU A 12 12.83 -15.63 -5.99
C LEU A 12 12.52 -14.33 -5.26
N THR A 13 13.11 -13.22 -5.71
CA THR A 13 12.86 -11.90 -5.11
C THR A 13 11.40 -11.50 -5.28
N VAL A 14 10.85 -11.61 -6.49
CA VAL A 14 9.46 -11.27 -6.76
C VAL A 14 8.52 -12.18 -5.99
N SER A 15 8.81 -13.48 -5.93
CA SER A 15 8.00 -14.44 -5.17
C SER A 15 7.96 -14.09 -3.68
N THR A 16 9.11 -13.72 -3.11
CA THR A 16 9.20 -13.30 -1.70
C THR A 16 8.36 -12.05 -1.45
N LEU A 17 8.45 -11.06 -2.35
CA LEU A 17 7.66 -9.85 -2.23
C LEU A 17 6.16 -10.13 -2.33
N ILE A 18 5.75 -11.05 -3.18
CA ILE A 18 4.34 -11.46 -3.29
C ILE A 18 3.87 -12.09 -1.98
N ILE A 19 4.68 -12.95 -1.37
CA ILE A 19 4.35 -13.55 -0.07
C ILE A 19 4.21 -12.46 1.00
N VAL A 20 5.13 -11.51 1.04
CA VAL A 20 5.07 -10.37 1.96
C VAL A 20 3.78 -9.58 1.74
N LEU A 21 3.41 -9.34 0.48
CA LEU A 21 2.17 -8.63 0.14
C LEU A 21 0.94 -9.37 0.65
N ILE A 22 0.91 -10.69 0.52
CA ILE A 22 -0.23 -11.50 0.97
C ILE A 22 -0.38 -11.40 2.49
N VAL A 23 0.72 -11.54 3.22
CA VAL A 23 0.73 -11.45 4.68
C VAL A 23 0.35 -10.03 5.13
N TYR A 24 0.94 -9.02 4.50
CA TYR A 24 0.65 -7.62 4.81
C TYR A 24 -0.81 -7.29 4.51
N GLY A 25 -1.33 -7.77 3.37
CA GLY A 25 -2.73 -7.57 2.99
C GLY A 25 -3.70 -8.17 4.01
N GLY A 26 -3.37 -9.35 4.55
CA GLY A 26 -4.13 -9.95 5.64
C GLY A 26 -4.12 -9.08 6.89
N TRP A 27 -2.96 -8.49 7.23
CA TRP A 27 -2.85 -7.56 8.36
C TRP A 27 -3.70 -6.31 8.13
N VAL A 28 -3.62 -5.70 6.94
CA VAL A 28 -4.44 -4.53 6.58
C VAL A 28 -5.92 -4.85 6.75
N ARG A 29 -6.35 -6.02 6.31
CA ARG A 29 -7.73 -6.47 6.47
C ARG A 29 -8.11 -6.62 7.94
N LEU A 30 -7.26 -7.25 8.75
CA LEU A 30 -7.54 -7.50 10.16
C LEU A 30 -7.58 -6.22 10.99
N THR A 31 -6.78 -5.21 10.63
CA THR A 31 -6.79 -3.90 11.28
C THR A 31 -7.82 -2.95 10.69
N ARG A 32 -8.57 -3.40 9.68
CA ARG A 32 -9.58 -2.60 8.97
C ARG A 32 -8.99 -1.33 8.37
N SER A 33 -7.76 -1.43 7.84
CA SER A 33 -7.05 -0.30 7.25
C SER A 33 -7.29 -0.14 5.75
N GLY A 34 -7.92 -1.13 5.11
CA GLY A 34 -7.98 -1.23 3.65
C GLY A 34 -8.81 -0.18 2.94
N LEU A 35 -9.65 0.59 3.65
CA LEU A 35 -10.48 1.63 3.06
C LEU A 35 -10.14 3.02 3.60
N SER A 36 -8.96 3.18 4.19
CA SER A 36 -8.54 4.45 4.78
C SER A 36 -8.11 5.48 3.73
N ILE A 37 -7.65 5.02 2.56
CA ILE A 37 -7.26 5.89 1.46
C ILE A 37 -8.42 5.96 0.47
N VAL A 38 -9.07 7.13 0.37
CA VAL A 38 -10.27 7.31 -0.42
C VAL A 38 -9.95 7.47 -1.91
N GLU A 39 -8.86 8.20 -2.22
CA GLU A 39 -8.48 8.46 -3.60
C GLU A 39 -7.47 7.44 -4.10
N TRP A 40 -7.62 7.06 -5.38
CA TRP A 40 -6.71 6.14 -6.04
C TRP A 40 -5.79 6.93 -6.97
N ASN A 41 -4.55 7.18 -6.50
CA ASN A 41 -3.55 7.92 -7.27
C ASN A 41 -2.33 7.03 -7.45
N VAL A 42 -2.13 6.50 -8.67
CA VAL A 42 -1.08 5.51 -8.92
C VAL A 42 0.31 6.13 -8.80
N VAL A 43 0.52 7.31 -9.34
CA VAL A 43 1.83 7.98 -9.35
C VAL A 43 1.98 8.92 -8.15
N THR A 44 1.04 9.86 -7.98
CA THR A 44 1.13 10.84 -6.89
C THR A 44 0.86 10.22 -5.52
N GLY A 45 0.16 9.08 -5.48
CA GLY A 45 -0.12 8.36 -4.24
C GLY A 45 1.09 7.69 -3.59
N VAL A 46 2.30 7.86 -4.15
CA VAL A 46 3.53 7.37 -3.49
C VAL A 46 4.03 8.34 -2.42
N VAL A 47 3.40 9.49 -2.26
CA VAL A 47 3.76 10.48 -1.22
C VAL A 47 2.60 10.57 -0.22
N PRO A 48 2.86 10.37 1.08
CA PRO A 48 1.81 10.52 2.09
C PRO A 48 1.46 11.98 2.31
N PRO A 49 0.34 12.28 2.99
CA PRO A 49 -0.01 13.67 3.30
C PRO A 49 1.11 14.38 4.05
N GLN A 50 1.34 15.64 3.70
CA GLN A 50 2.38 16.47 4.29
C GLN A 50 1.71 17.63 5.05
N GLY A 51 1.96 17.68 6.37
CA GLY A 51 1.44 18.74 7.22
C GLY A 51 0.04 18.47 7.75
N ALA A 52 -0.34 19.23 8.78
CA ALA A 52 -1.61 19.05 9.49
C ALA A 52 -2.83 19.27 8.58
N ASP A 53 -2.77 20.27 7.69
CA ASP A 53 -3.89 20.57 6.78
C ASP A 53 -4.15 19.43 5.81
N ALA A 54 -3.09 18.81 5.27
CA ALA A 54 -3.23 17.69 4.36
C ALA A 54 -3.84 16.47 5.07
N TRP A 55 -3.42 16.20 6.30
CA TRP A 55 -3.99 15.11 7.11
C TRP A 55 -5.46 15.35 7.43
N GLU A 56 -5.82 16.57 7.79
CA GLU A 56 -7.21 16.92 8.07
C GLU A 56 -8.08 16.75 6.83
N SER A 57 -7.56 17.13 5.65
CA SER A 57 -8.27 16.94 4.39
C SER A 57 -8.53 15.47 4.10
N GLU A 58 -7.51 14.61 4.27
CA GLU A 58 -7.65 13.17 4.06
C GLU A 58 -8.62 12.55 5.05
N PHE A 59 -8.54 12.95 6.32
CA PHE A 59 -9.45 12.44 7.35
C PHE A 59 -10.89 12.88 7.07
N ALA A 60 -11.09 14.11 6.59
CA ALA A 60 -12.41 14.60 6.23
C ALA A 60 -13.03 13.75 5.11
N LYS A 61 -12.24 13.35 4.11
CA LYS A 61 -12.71 12.45 3.05
C LYS A 61 -13.09 11.09 3.62
N TYR A 62 -12.26 10.55 4.52
CA TYR A 62 -12.53 9.24 5.14
C TYR A 62 -13.80 9.27 5.98
N ARG A 63 -14.04 10.36 6.71
CA ARG A 63 -15.24 10.50 7.55
C ARG A 63 -16.55 10.44 6.78
N GLN A 64 -16.50 10.65 5.47
CA GLN A 64 -17.68 10.55 4.61
C GLN A 64 -17.91 9.12 4.10
N THR A 65 -17.02 8.19 4.40
CA THR A 65 -17.15 6.80 3.93
C THR A 65 -18.01 5.98 4.89
N PRO A 66 -18.70 4.93 4.37
CA PRO A 66 -19.42 3.99 5.25
C PRO A 66 -18.51 3.30 6.26
N GLU A 67 -17.25 3.05 5.91
CA GLU A 67 -16.29 2.42 6.81
C GLU A 67 -16.10 3.23 8.09
N TYR A 68 -15.95 4.55 7.96
CA TYR A 68 -15.87 5.41 9.14
C TYR A 68 -17.20 5.46 9.89
N GLN A 69 -18.30 5.67 9.15
CA GLN A 69 -19.60 5.93 9.77
C GLN A 69 -20.15 4.70 10.49
N ILE A 70 -19.85 3.51 10.03
CA ILE A 70 -20.41 2.27 10.58
C ILE A 70 -19.41 1.56 11.48
N VAL A 71 -18.14 1.46 11.06
CA VAL A 71 -17.13 0.63 11.76
C VAL A 71 -16.25 1.46 12.67
N ASN A 72 -15.71 2.58 12.18
CA ASN A 72 -14.70 3.37 12.88
C ASN A 72 -15.21 4.73 13.36
N PHE A 73 -16.51 4.86 13.56
CA PHE A 73 -17.10 6.13 13.99
C PHE A 73 -16.46 6.64 15.26
N GLY A 74 -16.08 7.91 15.25
CA GLY A 74 -15.47 8.55 16.42
C GLY A 74 -13.98 8.34 16.59
N MET A 75 -13.30 7.66 15.61
CA MET A 75 -11.86 7.44 15.74
C MET A 75 -11.11 8.78 15.70
N PRO A 76 -10.05 8.93 16.53
CA PRO A 76 -9.22 10.14 16.49
C PRO A 76 -8.28 10.15 15.29
N LEU A 77 -7.74 11.33 14.97
CA LEU A 77 -6.80 11.50 13.85
C LEU A 77 -5.57 10.59 13.96
N GLU A 78 -5.07 10.38 15.18
CA GLU A 78 -3.89 9.54 15.39
C GLU A 78 -4.14 8.08 14.95
N GLU A 79 -5.34 7.56 15.25
CA GLU A 79 -5.69 6.21 14.79
C GLU A 79 -5.90 6.18 13.27
N PHE A 80 -6.46 7.24 12.70
CA PHE A 80 -6.59 7.35 11.25
C PHE A 80 -5.22 7.35 10.58
N LYS A 81 -4.25 8.08 11.12
CA LYS A 81 -2.87 8.05 10.58
C LYS A 81 -2.31 6.65 10.58
N PHE A 82 -2.54 5.87 11.65
CA PHE A 82 -2.08 4.49 11.74
C PHE A 82 -2.65 3.63 10.62
N ILE A 83 -3.97 3.64 10.42
CA ILE A 83 -4.59 2.83 9.37
C ILE A 83 -4.23 3.33 7.98
N TYR A 84 -4.05 4.65 7.82
CA TYR A 84 -3.60 5.23 6.56
C TYR A 84 -2.22 4.70 6.18
N TYR A 85 -1.26 4.72 7.11
CA TYR A 85 0.07 4.22 6.83
C TYR A 85 0.11 2.71 6.61
N MET A 86 -0.76 1.96 7.28
CA MET A 86 -0.86 0.52 7.03
C MET A 86 -1.25 0.24 5.59
N GLU A 87 -2.29 0.90 5.08
CA GLU A 87 -2.73 0.74 3.70
C GLU A 87 -1.73 1.36 2.72
N PHE A 88 -1.19 2.53 3.04
CA PHE A 88 -0.17 3.19 2.21
C PHE A 88 1.04 2.29 2.01
N GLY A 89 1.57 1.71 3.09
CA GLY A 89 2.70 0.79 3.00
C GLY A 89 2.41 -0.42 2.13
N HIS A 90 1.22 -1.00 2.26
CA HIS A 90 0.82 -2.14 1.43
C HIS A 90 0.76 -1.74 -0.06
N ARG A 91 0.16 -0.59 -0.37
CA ARG A 91 0.09 -0.09 -1.75
C ARG A 91 1.49 0.22 -2.30
N LEU A 92 2.37 0.79 -1.48
CA LEU A 92 3.75 1.08 -1.88
C LEU A 92 4.53 -0.18 -2.20
N VAL A 93 4.44 -1.20 -1.34
CA VAL A 93 5.10 -2.49 -1.59
C VAL A 93 4.53 -3.14 -2.85
N GLY A 94 3.23 -3.00 -3.10
CA GLY A 94 2.60 -3.48 -4.32
C GLY A 94 3.18 -2.81 -5.57
N ARG A 95 3.37 -1.50 -5.54
CA ARG A 95 3.98 -0.76 -6.65
C ARG A 95 5.42 -1.19 -6.89
N ILE A 96 6.21 -1.34 -5.81
CA ILE A 96 7.60 -1.81 -5.91
C ILE A 96 7.64 -3.22 -6.50
N THR A 97 6.77 -4.11 -6.05
CA THR A 97 6.70 -5.48 -6.57
C THR A 97 6.37 -5.48 -8.06
N GLY A 98 5.39 -4.65 -8.47
CA GLY A 98 5.02 -4.52 -9.88
C GLY A 98 6.17 -4.03 -10.74
N LEU A 99 6.92 -3.03 -10.29
CA LEU A 99 8.07 -2.51 -11.01
C LEU A 99 9.19 -3.54 -11.12
N LEU A 100 9.45 -4.30 -10.05
CA LEU A 100 10.46 -5.35 -10.06
C LEU A 100 10.06 -6.54 -10.92
N PHE A 101 8.78 -6.72 -11.18
CA PHE A 101 8.32 -7.72 -12.13
C PHE A 101 8.44 -7.23 -13.57
N VAL A 102 7.92 -6.04 -13.86
CA VAL A 102 7.82 -5.51 -15.24
C VAL A 102 9.18 -5.10 -15.78
N GLY A 103 10.01 -4.40 -15.00
CA GLY A 103 11.31 -3.93 -15.45
C GLY A 103 12.24 -5.06 -15.88
N PRO A 104 12.57 -6.01 -14.98
CA PRO A 104 13.42 -7.15 -15.38
C PRO A 104 12.77 -8.06 -16.40
N LEU A 105 11.43 -8.12 -16.48
CA LEU A 105 10.75 -8.89 -17.51
C LEU A 105 11.20 -8.43 -18.90
N PHE A 106 11.24 -7.13 -19.15
CA PHE A 106 11.73 -6.59 -20.42
C PHE A 106 13.21 -6.92 -20.66
N TYR A 107 14.01 -6.97 -19.58
CA TYR A 107 15.41 -7.36 -19.71
C TYR A 107 15.57 -8.82 -20.18
N PHE A 108 14.72 -9.73 -19.65
CA PHE A 108 14.81 -11.15 -19.98
C PHE A 108 14.09 -11.54 -21.28
N LEU A 109 13.26 -10.66 -21.84
CA LEU A 109 12.68 -10.85 -23.15
C LEU A 109 13.66 -10.42 -24.24
#